data_670952c60a3ac9ef5894a0a5f2795612
#
_entry.id   670952c60a3ac9ef5894a0a5f2795612
#
_cell.length_a   1.000
_cell.length_b   1.000
_cell.length_c   1.000
_cell.angle_alpha   90.00
_cell.angle_beta   90.00
_cell.angle_gamma   90.00
#
_symmetry.space_group_name_H-M   'P 1'
#
loop_
_entity.id
_entity.type
_entity.pdbx_description
1 polymer ?
#
loop_
_entity_poly.entity_id
_entity_poly.type
_entity_poly.pdbx_seq_one_letter_code
_entity_poly.pdbx_strand_id
1 'polypeptide(L)'
;PDRWSDQFTQGNSNVAEQMTLPRILHRIASYRHLIVPVGFLGLIGVLVVPLPPLALDILISGNIAIAAIILLTTIYMKRPLDFSVFPALLLATTLFRLVLNVASTRLILAAGELDDADAGSAAGEVIEAFANFVAGSNPVIGAIIFIILIIVQFVVITKGATRMSEVAARFTLDAMPGKQMAIDADLNAGLLTREEAKLRREEVREEADFYGAM
;
A
#
# COMPACT_ATOMS: atom_id res chain seq x y z
N PRO A 1 23.50 42.89 -42.53
CA PRO A 1 22.45 41.91 -42.55
C PRO A 1 22.98 40.60 -41.99
N ASP A 2 22.21 39.94 -41.14
CA ASP A 2 22.31 38.54 -40.70
C ASP A 2 23.16 38.19 -39.47
N ARG A 3 23.16 39.05 -38.45
CA ARG A 3 23.77 38.65 -37.18
C ARG A 3 22.74 38.14 -36.13
N TRP A 4 21.46 38.09 -36.49
CA TRP A 4 20.37 37.68 -35.59
C TRP A 4 19.90 36.23 -35.75
N SER A 5 20.23 35.57 -36.89
CA SER A 5 19.84 34.20 -37.15
C SER A 5 20.70 33.16 -36.41
N ASP A 6 21.94 33.49 -36.07
CA ASP A 6 22.89 32.54 -35.49
C ASP A 6 22.74 32.40 -33.96
N GLN A 7 22.06 33.35 -33.28
CA GLN A 7 21.83 33.25 -31.86
C GLN A 7 20.63 32.37 -31.45
N PHE A 8 19.67 32.17 -32.37
CA PHE A 8 18.48 31.34 -32.12
C PHE A 8 18.74 29.83 -32.34
N THR A 9 19.76 29.48 -33.15
CA THR A 9 20.11 28.08 -33.39
C THR A 9 21.04 27.46 -32.36
N GLN A 10 21.81 28.28 -31.61
CA GLN A 10 22.70 27.77 -30.55
C GLN A 10 21.99 27.60 -29.18
N GLY A 11 20.85 28.25 -28.97
CA GLY A 11 20.09 28.13 -27.72
C GLY A 11 19.28 26.84 -27.60
N ASN A 12 19.00 26.17 -28.70
CA ASN A 12 18.08 25.01 -28.70
C ASN A 12 18.81 23.64 -28.71
N SER A 13 20.12 23.63 -28.91
CA SER A 13 20.92 22.39 -28.84
C SER A 13 21.31 22.01 -27.41
N ASN A 14 21.34 22.94 -26.47
CA ASN A 14 21.75 22.69 -25.08
C ASN A 14 20.61 22.26 -24.16
N VAL A 15 19.34 22.34 -24.56
CA VAL A 15 18.19 21.91 -23.75
C VAL A 15 17.81 20.44 -24.01
N ALA A 16 18.23 19.88 -25.16
CA ALA A 16 17.97 18.48 -25.50
C ALA A 16 18.98 17.49 -24.90
N GLU A 17 20.08 17.98 -24.31
CA GLU A 17 21.19 17.12 -23.84
C GLU A 17 21.16 16.78 -22.35
N GLN A 18 20.14 17.21 -21.59
CA GLN A 18 20.11 16.99 -20.13
C GLN A 18 19.01 16.04 -19.62
N MET A 19 18.38 15.25 -20.49
CA MET A 19 17.47 14.20 -20.01
C MET A 19 17.85 12.81 -20.53
N THR A 20 19.09 12.44 -20.45
CA THR A 20 19.46 11.02 -20.48
C THR A 20 19.25 10.46 -19.07
N LEU A 21 18.02 10.06 -18.76
CA LEU A 21 17.75 9.18 -17.64
C LEU A 21 18.78 8.03 -17.68
N PRO A 22 19.46 7.73 -16.58
CA PRO A 22 20.52 6.73 -16.58
C PRO A 22 19.94 5.43 -17.17
N ARG A 23 20.68 4.79 -18.06
CA ARG A 23 20.31 3.55 -18.78
C ARG A 23 19.75 2.45 -17.85
N ILE A 24 20.06 2.56 -16.58
CA ILE A 24 19.56 1.70 -15.50
C ILE A 24 18.04 1.89 -15.28
N LEU A 25 17.53 3.13 -15.28
CA LEU A 25 16.09 3.41 -15.12
C LEU A 25 15.27 2.93 -16.31
N HIS A 26 15.82 3.03 -17.54
CA HIS A 26 15.14 2.51 -18.73
C HIS A 26 15.11 0.97 -18.75
N ARG A 27 16.14 0.30 -18.21
CA ARG A 27 16.14 -1.15 -18.02
C ARG A 27 15.12 -1.59 -16.97
N ILE A 28 15.03 -0.88 -15.86
CA ILE A 28 14.05 -1.16 -14.78
C ILE A 28 12.61 -0.96 -15.31
N ALA A 29 12.36 0.06 -16.11
CA ALA A 29 11.05 0.31 -16.72
C ALA A 29 10.63 -0.81 -17.69
N SER A 30 11.58 -1.46 -18.36
CA SER A 30 11.32 -2.61 -19.25
C SER A 30 10.93 -3.88 -18.49
N TYR A 31 11.36 -4.04 -17.23
CA TYR A 31 11.07 -5.21 -16.39
C TYR A 31 9.87 -5.04 -15.45
N ARG A 32 9.14 -3.91 -15.53
CA ARG A 32 7.99 -3.65 -14.67
C ARG A 32 6.93 -4.76 -14.71
N HIS A 33 6.80 -5.47 -15.84
CA HIS A 33 5.86 -6.59 -15.99
C HIS A 33 6.30 -7.84 -15.21
N LEU A 34 7.60 -7.95 -14.89
CA LEU A 34 8.14 -9.08 -14.15
C LEU A 34 8.12 -8.85 -12.63
N ILE A 35 7.94 -7.62 -12.16
CA ILE A 35 7.96 -7.29 -10.72
C ILE A 35 6.88 -8.08 -9.97
N VAL A 36 5.66 -8.11 -10.52
CA VAL A 36 4.54 -8.81 -9.88
C VAL A 36 4.74 -10.34 -9.87
N PRO A 37 5.06 -11.01 -10.99
CA PRO A 37 5.33 -12.45 -10.97
C PRO A 37 6.54 -12.83 -10.11
N VAL A 38 7.63 -12.07 -10.16
CA VAL A 38 8.83 -12.34 -9.34
C VAL A 38 8.52 -12.11 -7.85
N GLY A 39 7.79 -11.04 -7.52
CA GLY A 39 7.34 -10.78 -6.15
C GLY A 39 6.48 -11.93 -5.62
N PHE A 40 5.55 -12.43 -6.42
CA PHE A 40 4.69 -13.56 -6.06
C PHE A 40 5.48 -14.86 -5.87
N LEU A 41 6.43 -15.16 -6.77
CA LEU A 41 7.34 -16.31 -6.61
C LEU A 41 8.22 -16.16 -5.36
N GLY A 42 8.68 -14.94 -5.05
CA GLY A 42 9.42 -14.64 -3.83
C GLY A 42 8.59 -14.94 -2.58
N LEU A 43 7.31 -14.55 -2.55
CA LEU A 43 6.39 -14.85 -1.45
C LEU A 43 6.19 -16.36 -1.26
N ILE A 44 6.05 -17.12 -2.34
CA ILE A 44 5.97 -18.59 -2.28
C ILE A 44 7.30 -19.17 -1.77
N GLY A 45 8.43 -18.61 -2.22
CA GLY A 45 9.76 -19.01 -1.75
C GLY A 45 9.91 -18.88 -0.24
N VAL A 46 9.48 -17.74 0.32
CA VAL A 46 9.47 -17.49 1.78
C VAL A 46 8.60 -18.49 2.54
N LEU A 47 7.49 -18.92 1.92
CA LEU A 47 6.58 -19.89 2.54
C LEU A 47 7.21 -21.31 2.60
N VAL A 48 7.96 -21.69 1.56
CA VAL A 48 8.51 -23.05 1.40
C VAL A 48 9.86 -23.20 2.10
N VAL A 49 10.73 -22.20 1.96
CA VAL A 49 12.10 -22.23 2.49
C VAL A 49 12.12 -21.67 3.92
N PRO A 50 12.67 -22.41 4.91
CA PRO A 50 12.85 -21.85 6.25
C PRO A 50 13.85 -20.69 6.20
N LEU A 51 13.38 -19.51 6.60
CA LEU A 51 14.21 -18.30 6.65
C LEU A 51 15.06 -18.28 7.92
N PRO A 52 16.29 -17.77 7.87
CA PRO A 52 17.05 -17.47 9.08
C PRO A 52 16.38 -16.32 9.87
N PRO A 53 16.49 -16.28 11.21
CA PRO A 53 15.86 -15.26 12.05
C PRO A 53 16.16 -13.83 11.60
N LEU A 54 17.40 -13.53 11.25
CA LEU A 54 17.82 -12.21 10.75
C LEU A 54 17.05 -11.77 9.47
N ALA A 55 16.81 -12.69 8.54
CA ALA A 55 16.05 -12.37 7.34
C ALA A 55 14.58 -12.08 7.68
N LEU A 56 14.02 -12.81 8.63
CA LEU A 56 12.66 -12.59 9.12
C LEU A 56 12.53 -11.21 9.78
N ASP A 57 13.50 -10.81 10.60
CA ASP A 57 13.52 -9.50 11.26
C ASP A 57 13.54 -8.33 10.24
N ILE A 58 14.36 -8.45 9.21
CA ILE A 58 14.42 -7.45 8.13
C ILE A 58 13.07 -7.36 7.41
N LEU A 59 12.45 -8.49 7.09
CA LEU A 59 11.16 -8.54 6.40
C LEU A 59 10.02 -8.00 7.27
N ILE A 60 9.99 -8.32 8.58
CA ILE A 60 8.98 -7.80 9.52
C ILE A 60 9.15 -6.29 9.68
N SER A 61 10.37 -5.80 9.90
CA SER A 61 10.65 -4.37 10.00
C SER A 61 10.27 -3.64 8.71
N GLY A 62 10.58 -4.22 7.56
CA GLY A 62 10.15 -3.72 6.25
C GLY A 62 8.63 -3.67 6.10
N ASN A 63 7.92 -4.70 6.55
CA ASN A 63 6.45 -4.72 6.53
C ASN A 63 5.84 -3.61 7.41
N ILE A 64 6.40 -3.36 8.59
CA ILE A 64 5.98 -2.27 9.48
C ILE A 64 6.23 -0.90 8.81
N ALA A 65 7.41 -0.72 8.23
CA ALA A 65 7.76 0.51 7.51
C ALA A 65 6.82 0.76 6.31
N ILE A 66 6.54 -0.26 5.50
CA ILE A 66 5.59 -0.16 4.38
C ILE A 66 4.19 0.21 4.90
N ALA A 67 3.71 -0.43 5.96
CA ALA A 67 2.41 -0.11 6.55
C ALA A 67 2.35 1.34 7.05
N ALA A 68 3.42 1.84 7.68
CA ALA A 68 3.51 3.24 8.11
C ALA A 68 3.52 4.22 6.92
N ILE A 69 4.25 3.91 5.85
CA ILE A 69 4.28 4.72 4.63
C ILE A 69 2.89 4.77 3.99
N ILE A 70 2.19 3.63 3.88
CA ILE A 70 0.84 3.58 3.34
C ILE A 70 -0.11 4.42 4.19
N LEU A 71 -0.04 4.29 5.52
CA LEU A 71 -0.86 5.08 6.44
C LEU A 71 -0.62 6.58 6.26
N LEU A 72 0.63 7.01 6.25
CA LEU A 72 0.99 8.40 6.05
C LEU A 72 0.52 8.91 4.68
N THR A 73 0.74 8.14 3.62
CA THR A 73 0.28 8.48 2.27
C THR A 73 -1.24 8.68 2.25
N THR A 74 -1.99 7.77 2.88
CA THR A 74 -3.46 7.84 2.95
C THR A 74 -3.94 9.08 3.71
N ILE A 75 -3.27 9.49 4.80
CA ILE A 75 -3.63 10.68 5.58
C ILE A 75 -3.38 11.98 4.78
N TYR A 76 -2.29 12.04 4.01
CA TYR A 76 -1.93 13.23 3.23
C TYR A 76 -2.64 13.35 1.88
N MET A 77 -3.36 12.31 1.47
CA MET A 77 -4.05 12.28 0.18
C MET A 77 -5.30 13.17 0.19
N LYS A 78 -5.44 13.99 -0.87
CA LYS A 78 -6.58 14.91 -1.00
C LYS A 78 -7.74 14.30 -1.78
N ARG A 79 -7.47 13.42 -2.75
CA ARG A 79 -8.48 12.78 -3.61
C ARG A 79 -8.27 11.27 -3.60
N PRO A 80 -9.33 10.46 -3.36
CA PRO A 80 -9.22 9.00 -3.37
C PRO A 80 -8.73 8.44 -4.72
N LEU A 81 -9.07 9.09 -5.82
CA LEU A 81 -8.68 8.68 -7.18
C LEU A 81 -7.19 8.86 -7.49
N ASP A 82 -6.49 9.75 -6.76
CA ASP A 82 -5.05 9.94 -6.93
C ASP A 82 -4.25 8.68 -6.57
N PHE A 83 -4.89 7.71 -5.91
CA PHE A 83 -4.29 6.44 -5.50
C PHE A 83 -5.06 5.20 -6.00
N SER A 84 -5.33 5.16 -7.28
CA SER A 84 -6.05 4.04 -7.92
C SER A 84 -5.39 2.68 -7.71
N VAL A 85 -4.09 2.63 -7.40
CA VAL A 85 -3.30 1.42 -7.10
C VAL A 85 -3.54 0.90 -5.67
N PHE A 86 -4.23 1.66 -4.81
CA PHE A 86 -4.43 1.33 -3.39
C PHE A 86 -5.02 -0.07 -3.13
N PRO A 87 -6.07 -0.53 -3.82
CA PRO A 87 -6.62 -1.88 -3.58
C PRO A 87 -5.60 -3.00 -3.89
N ALA A 88 -4.84 -2.86 -4.98
CA ALA A 88 -3.81 -3.83 -5.35
C ALA A 88 -2.65 -3.84 -4.34
N LEU A 89 -2.27 -2.66 -3.83
CA LEU A 89 -1.23 -2.50 -2.83
C LEU A 89 -1.66 -3.09 -1.47
N LEU A 90 -2.92 -2.90 -1.06
CA LEU A 90 -3.46 -3.54 0.13
C LEU A 90 -3.46 -5.06 0.01
N LEU A 91 -3.86 -5.61 -1.14
CA LEU A 91 -3.82 -7.04 -1.38
C LEU A 91 -2.38 -7.58 -1.29
N ALA A 92 -1.43 -6.92 -1.92
CA ALA A 92 -0.02 -7.32 -1.89
C ALA A 92 0.56 -7.29 -0.46
N THR A 93 0.30 -6.22 0.30
CA THR A 93 0.80 -6.08 1.68
C THR A 93 0.12 -7.05 2.65
N THR A 94 -1.16 -7.33 2.49
CA THR A 94 -1.86 -8.33 3.32
C THR A 94 -1.37 -9.74 3.04
N LEU A 95 -1.13 -10.08 1.75
CA LEU A 95 -0.53 -11.35 1.37
C LEU A 95 0.89 -11.48 1.93
N PHE A 96 1.70 -10.42 1.82
CA PHE A 96 3.04 -10.39 2.39
C PHE A 96 3.03 -10.61 3.91
N ARG A 97 2.13 -9.93 4.64
CA ARG A 97 1.93 -10.12 6.07
C ARG A 97 1.53 -11.56 6.43
N LEU A 98 0.62 -12.16 5.64
CA LEU A 98 0.20 -13.54 5.85
C LEU A 98 1.38 -14.50 5.72
N VAL A 99 2.20 -14.34 4.68
CA VAL A 99 3.40 -15.16 4.47
C VAL A 99 4.39 -15.02 5.62
N LEU A 100 4.63 -13.79 6.10
CA LEU A 100 5.50 -13.55 7.25
C LEU A 100 4.96 -14.20 8.54
N ASN A 101 3.65 -14.12 8.78
CA ASN A 101 3.03 -14.78 9.93
C ASN A 101 3.20 -16.29 9.90
N VAL A 102 3.05 -16.92 8.72
CA VAL A 102 3.27 -18.37 8.56
C VAL A 102 4.74 -18.71 8.75
N ALA A 103 5.66 -17.92 8.19
CA ALA A 103 7.09 -18.12 8.32
C ALA A 103 7.56 -18.00 9.79
N SER A 104 7.12 -16.96 10.52
CA SER A 104 7.47 -16.76 11.93
C SER A 104 6.88 -17.85 12.81
N THR A 105 5.63 -18.24 12.61
CA THR A 105 4.98 -19.32 13.37
C THR A 105 5.73 -20.63 13.18
N ARG A 106 6.11 -20.95 11.94
CA ARG A 106 6.89 -22.16 11.63
C ARG A 106 8.25 -22.16 12.35
N LEU A 107 8.91 -21.01 12.37
CA LEU A 107 10.22 -20.89 13.03
C LEU A 107 10.11 -21.07 14.56
N ILE A 108 9.10 -20.48 15.17
CA ILE A 108 8.83 -20.63 16.61
C ILE A 108 8.52 -22.10 16.96
N LEU A 109 7.69 -22.78 16.16
CA LEU A 109 7.33 -24.17 16.42
C LEU A 109 8.52 -25.11 16.21
N ALA A 110 9.34 -24.88 15.19
CA ALA A 110 10.54 -25.68 14.93
C ALA A 110 11.59 -25.54 16.05
N ALA A 111 11.73 -24.34 16.63
CA ALA A 111 12.63 -24.09 17.74
C ALA A 111 12.13 -24.74 19.05
N GLY A 112 10.81 -24.81 19.26
CA GLY A 112 10.22 -25.45 20.43
C GLY A 112 10.42 -26.97 20.50
N GLU A 113 10.75 -27.63 19.37
CA GLU A 113 11.06 -29.07 19.32
C GLU A 113 12.50 -29.38 19.76
N LEU A 114 13.40 -28.40 19.77
CA LEU A 114 14.83 -28.60 20.01
C LEU A 114 15.25 -28.48 21.49
N ASP A 115 14.32 -28.29 22.42
CA ASP A 115 14.56 -28.20 23.87
C ASP A 115 15.60 -27.14 24.29
N ASP A 116 15.85 -26.16 23.42
CA ASP A 116 16.80 -25.08 23.62
C ASP A 116 16.16 -23.95 24.44
N ALA A 117 16.89 -23.51 25.47
CA ALA A 117 16.54 -22.37 26.32
C ALA A 117 16.38 -21.05 25.53
N ASP A 118 16.75 -21.05 24.25
CA ASP A 118 16.72 -19.93 23.31
C ASP A 118 15.50 -19.94 22.35
N ALA A 119 14.46 -20.72 22.64
CA ALA A 119 13.25 -20.77 21.80
C ALA A 119 12.60 -19.37 21.59
N GLY A 120 12.81 -18.43 22.54
CA GLY A 120 12.36 -17.05 22.42
C GLY A 120 13.08 -16.27 21.32
N SER A 121 14.40 -16.43 21.22
CA SER A 121 15.22 -15.73 20.21
C SER A 121 15.12 -16.33 18.82
N ALA A 122 14.66 -17.56 18.71
CA ALA A 122 14.46 -18.24 17.43
C ALA A 122 13.41 -17.56 16.54
N ALA A 123 12.45 -16.84 17.14
CA ALA A 123 11.43 -16.08 16.41
C ALA A 123 11.96 -14.80 15.75
N GLY A 124 13.17 -14.40 16.06
CA GLY A 124 13.80 -13.14 15.69
C GLY A 124 13.73 -12.09 16.79
N GLU A 125 14.69 -11.17 16.78
CA GLU A 125 14.86 -10.13 17.80
C GLU A 125 13.67 -9.15 17.83
N VAL A 126 13.05 -8.86 16.70
CA VAL A 126 11.92 -7.93 16.59
C VAL A 126 10.69 -8.48 17.32
N ILE A 127 10.39 -9.77 17.14
CA ILE A 127 9.24 -10.40 17.80
C ILE A 127 9.50 -10.52 19.30
N GLU A 128 10.70 -10.91 19.69
CA GLU A 128 11.09 -11.01 21.09
C GLU A 128 11.04 -9.65 21.80
N ALA A 129 11.60 -8.60 21.20
CA ALA A 129 11.56 -7.25 21.75
C ALA A 129 10.12 -6.75 21.93
N PHE A 130 9.25 -7.02 20.97
CA PHE A 130 7.83 -6.67 21.06
C PHE A 130 7.12 -7.46 22.16
N ALA A 131 7.36 -8.76 22.24
CA ALA A 131 6.78 -9.60 23.28
C ALA A 131 7.21 -9.15 24.69
N ASN A 132 8.48 -8.85 24.88
CA ASN A 132 9.02 -8.33 26.15
C ASN A 132 8.47 -6.95 26.49
N PHE A 133 8.28 -6.08 25.50
CA PHE A 133 7.66 -4.76 25.70
C PHE A 133 6.19 -4.88 26.15
N VAL A 134 5.43 -5.79 25.55
CA VAL A 134 3.97 -5.91 25.79
C VAL A 134 3.67 -6.74 27.06
N ALA A 135 4.31 -7.89 27.22
CA ALA A 135 4.01 -8.85 28.27
C ALA A 135 5.01 -8.82 29.44
N GLY A 136 6.18 -8.20 29.24
CA GLY A 136 7.29 -8.35 30.14
C GLY A 136 7.69 -9.82 30.26
N SER A 137 8.20 -10.22 31.42
CA SER A 137 8.56 -11.61 31.67
C SER A 137 7.41 -12.47 32.24
N ASN A 138 6.17 -11.94 32.27
CA ASN A 138 5.03 -12.61 32.88
C ASN A 138 4.05 -13.15 31.86
N PRO A 139 3.96 -14.48 31.66
CA PRO A 139 3.08 -15.09 30.66
C PRO A 139 1.59 -14.85 30.94
N VAL A 140 1.18 -14.62 32.19
CA VAL A 140 -0.22 -14.33 32.55
C VAL A 140 -0.62 -12.95 32.01
N ILE A 141 0.26 -11.96 32.14
CA ILE A 141 0.03 -10.62 31.59
C ILE A 141 -0.07 -10.71 30.07
N GLY A 142 0.85 -11.46 29.44
CA GLY A 142 0.82 -11.71 28.00
C GLY A 142 -0.49 -12.32 27.52
N ALA A 143 -1.01 -13.33 28.22
CA ALA A 143 -2.29 -13.97 27.89
C ALA A 143 -3.48 -13.01 28.01
N ILE A 144 -3.52 -12.18 29.04
CA ILE A 144 -4.59 -11.17 29.21
C ILE A 144 -4.56 -10.14 28.08
N ILE A 145 -3.37 -9.60 27.77
CA ILE A 145 -3.20 -8.62 26.71
C ILE A 145 -3.57 -9.23 25.35
N PHE A 146 -3.17 -10.49 25.10
CA PHE A 146 -3.53 -11.21 23.88
C PHE A 146 -5.06 -11.32 23.68
N ILE A 147 -5.79 -11.66 24.74
CA ILE A 147 -7.28 -11.71 24.69
C ILE A 147 -7.85 -10.32 24.40
N ILE A 148 -7.35 -9.27 25.04
CA ILE A 148 -7.78 -7.90 24.79
C ILE A 148 -7.52 -7.52 23.34
N LEU A 149 -6.34 -7.82 22.80
CA LEU A 149 -5.98 -7.54 21.40
C LEU A 149 -6.90 -8.28 20.43
N ILE A 150 -7.26 -9.55 20.69
CA ILE A 150 -8.22 -10.29 19.85
C ILE A 150 -9.59 -9.59 19.84
N ILE A 151 -10.08 -9.17 21.00
CA ILE A 151 -11.38 -8.48 21.11
C ILE A 151 -11.34 -7.16 20.32
N VAL A 152 -10.29 -6.36 20.52
CA VAL A 152 -10.12 -5.09 19.79
C VAL A 152 -10.01 -5.35 18.29
N GLN A 153 -9.19 -6.31 17.87
CA GLN A 153 -9.03 -6.66 16.46
C GLN A 153 -10.35 -7.07 15.81
N PHE A 154 -11.14 -7.89 16.49
CA PHE A 154 -12.38 -8.41 15.91
C PHE A 154 -13.53 -7.39 15.98
N VAL A 155 -13.77 -6.77 17.15
CA VAL A 155 -14.93 -5.90 17.35
C VAL A 155 -14.68 -4.51 16.79
N VAL A 156 -13.54 -3.90 17.14
CA VAL A 156 -13.28 -2.50 16.78
C VAL A 156 -12.76 -2.41 15.36
N ILE A 157 -11.70 -3.16 15.03
CA ILE A 157 -11.05 -3.01 13.73
C ILE A 157 -11.89 -3.69 12.64
N THR A 158 -12.18 -4.98 12.75
CA THR A 158 -12.88 -5.70 11.67
C THR A 158 -14.31 -5.19 11.49
N LYS A 159 -15.15 -5.25 12.53
CA LYS A 159 -16.55 -4.81 12.41
C LYS A 159 -16.68 -3.29 12.25
N GLY A 160 -15.88 -2.51 12.97
CA GLY A 160 -15.89 -1.05 12.92
C GLY A 160 -15.46 -0.53 11.55
N ALA A 161 -14.31 -0.98 11.03
CA ALA A 161 -13.81 -0.56 9.73
C ALA A 161 -14.76 -0.95 8.59
N THR A 162 -15.26 -2.19 8.59
CA THR A 162 -16.25 -2.64 7.58
C THR A 162 -17.49 -1.75 7.57
N ARG A 163 -18.03 -1.43 8.74
CA ARG A 163 -19.22 -0.58 8.83
C ARG A 163 -18.93 0.86 8.37
N MET A 164 -17.78 1.40 8.73
CA MET A 164 -17.39 2.74 8.28
C MET A 164 -17.23 2.80 6.75
N SER A 165 -16.56 1.81 6.15
CA SER A 165 -16.37 1.73 4.69
C SER A 165 -17.71 1.60 3.97
N GLU A 166 -18.61 0.73 4.45
CA GLU A 166 -19.95 0.53 3.88
C GLU A 166 -20.76 1.84 3.89
N VAL A 167 -20.76 2.54 5.02
CA VAL A 167 -21.51 3.80 5.17
C VAL A 167 -20.88 4.89 4.30
N ALA A 168 -19.56 5.02 4.27
CA ALA A 168 -18.86 6.01 3.46
C ALA A 168 -19.10 5.78 1.97
N ALA A 169 -18.98 4.54 1.50
CA ALA A 169 -19.25 4.18 0.10
C ALA A 169 -20.69 4.49 -0.28
N ARG A 170 -21.66 4.12 0.56
CA ARG A 170 -23.07 4.37 0.30
C ARG A 170 -23.38 5.86 0.17
N PHE A 171 -22.92 6.70 1.10
CA PHE A 171 -23.15 8.15 1.00
C PHE A 171 -22.53 8.76 -0.25
N THR A 172 -21.34 8.30 -0.64
CA THR A 172 -20.69 8.78 -1.86
C THR A 172 -21.46 8.37 -3.10
N LEU A 173 -21.90 7.11 -3.20
CA LEU A 173 -22.67 6.60 -4.33
C LEU A 173 -24.07 7.26 -4.41
N ASP A 174 -24.74 7.48 -3.28
CA ASP A 174 -26.04 8.16 -3.23
C ASP A 174 -25.95 9.63 -3.69
N ALA A 175 -24.78 10.27 -3.56
CA ALA A 175 -24.53 11.63 -4.04
C ALA A 175 -24.20 11.73 -5.54
N MET A 176 -23.89 10.62 -6.22
CA MET A 176 -23.47 10.62 -7.63
C MET A 176 -24.48 11.18 -8.60
N PRO A 177 -25.79 10.84 -8.52
CA PRO A 177 -26.79 11.45 -9.39
C PRO A 177 -26.86 12.98 -9.26
N GLY A 178 -26.69 13.49 -8.02
CA GLY A 178 -26.63 14.93 -7.78
C GLY A 178 -25.43 15.60 -8.44
N LYS A 179 -24.25 14.98 -8.38
CA LYS A 179 -23.04 15.47 -9.06
C LYS A 179 -23.25 15.50 -10.60
N GLN A 180 -23.87 14.47 -11.18
CA GLN A 180 -24.17 14.43 -12.61
C GLN A 180 -25.16 15.53 -13.03
N MET A 181 -26.24 15.73 -12.26
CA MET A 181 -27.20 16.81 -12.52
C MET A 181 -26.56 18.20 -12.40
N ALA A 182 -25.64 18.40 -11.46
CA ALA A 182 -24.92 19.66 -11.34
C ALA A 182 -24.04 19.93 -12.58
N ILE A 183 -23.33 18.91 -13.08
CA ILE A 183 -22.53 19.04 -14.33
C ILE A 183 -23.42 19.40 -15.53
N ASP A 184 -24.59 18.79 -15.64
CA ASP A 184 -25.54 19.07 -16.71
C ASP A 184 -26.13 20.48 -16.60
N ALA A 185 -26.42 20.94 -15.40
CA ALA A 185 -26.86 22.32 -15.14
C ALA A 185 -25.78 23.35 -15.52
N ASP A 186 -24.53 23.12 -15.10
CA ASP A 186 -23.40 23.98 -15.42
C ASP A 186 -23.14 24.05 -16.94
N LEU A 187 -23.26 22.92 -17.64
CA LEU A 187 -23.12 22.85 -19.09
C LEU A 187 -24.25 23.65 -19.78
N ASN A 188 -25.50 23.50 -19.32
CA ASN A 188 -26.64 24.21 -19.87
C ASN A 188 -26.59 25.72 -19.58
N ALA A 189 -26.01 26.11 -18.44
CA ALA A 189 -25.79 27.53 -18.09
C ALA A 189 -24.61 28.15 -18.85
N GLY A 190 -23.85 27.38 -19.64
CA GLY A 190 -22.68 27.85 -20.35
C GLY A 190 -21.44 28.11 -19.46
N LEU A 191 -21.47 27.63 -18.22
CA LEU A 191 -20.36 27.72 -17.26
C LEU A 191 -19.25 26.70 -17.54
N LEU A 192 -19.58 25.62 -18.26
CA LEU A 192 -18.67 24.58 -18.67
C LEU A 192 -18.70 24.37 -20.17
N THR A 193 -17.56 24.06 -20.77
CA THR A 193 -17.48 23.57 -22.15
C THR A 193 -17.91 22.10 -22.22
N ARG A 194 -18.23 21.62 -23.42
CA ARG A 194 -18.59 20.20 -23.63
C ARG A 194 -17.46 19.25 -23.27
N GLU A 195 -16.23 19.64 -23.53
CA GLU A 195 -15.03 18.89 -23.20
C GLU A 195 -14.82 18.80 -21.68
N GLU A 196 -14.96 19.91 -20.98
CA GLU A 196 -14.86 19.94 -19.49
C GLU A 196 -15.98 19.14 -18.83
N ALA A 197 -17.19 19.22 -19.34
CA ALA A 197 -18.31 18.42 -18.84
C ALA A 197 -18.08 16.93 -19.05
N LYS A 198 -17.50 16.53 -20.19
CA LYS A 198 -17.12 15.13 -20.46
C LYS A 198 -16.05 14.64 -19.48
N LEU A 199 -15.02 15.44 -19.25
CA LEU A 199 -13.94 15.11 -18.31
C LEU A 199 -14.50 14.93 -16.88
N ARG A 200 -15.33 15.87 -16.40
CA ARG A 200 -15.95 15.77 -15.06
C ARG A 200 -16.89 14.58 -14.92
N ARG A 201 -17.61 14.20 -15.97
CA ARG A 201 -18.44 12.98 -15.95
C ARG A 201 -17.59 11.72 -15.85
N GLU A 202 -16.44 11.69 -16.53
CA GLU A 202 -15.51 10.57 -16.41
C GLU A 202 -14.92 10.47 -15.01
N GLU A 203 -14.51 11.60 -14.41
CA GLU A 203 -14.07 11.63 -13.00
C GLU A 203 -15.13 11.09 -12.03
N VAL A 204 -16.40 11.50 -12.20
CA VAL A 204 -17.51 11.00 -11.38
C VAL A 204 -17.74 9.50 -11.58
N ARG A 205 -17.56 9.01 -12.81
CA ARG A 205 -17.67 7.58 -13.11
C ARG A 205 -16.53 6.78 -12.48
N GLU A 206 -15.29 7.24 -12.60
CA GLU A 206 -14.14 6.59 -11.97
C GLU A 206 -14.28 6.57 -10.44
N GLU A 207 -14.82 7.66 -9.85
CA GLU A 207 -15.13 7.73 -8.42
C GLU A 207 -16.20 6.70 -8.03
N ALA A 208 -17.26 6.55 -8.85
CA ALA A 208 -18.31 5.56 -8.63
C ALA A 208 -17.77 4.12 -8.72
N ASP A 209 -16.94 3.84 -9.71
CA ASP A 209 -16.32 2.52 -9.90
C ASP A 209 -15.38 2.19 -8.73
N PHE A 210 -14.61 3.18 -8.24
CA PHE A 210 -13.73 3.01 -7.08
C PHE A 210 -14.52 2.68 -5.80
N TYR A 211 -15.56 3.45 -5.48
CA TYR A 211 -16.36 3.20 -4.29
C TYR A 211 -17.28 1.98 -4.43
N GLY A 212 -17.67 1.64 -5.65
CA GLY A 212 -18.43 0.43 -5.94
C GLY A 212 -17.62 -0.86 -5.78
N ALA A 213 -16.29 -0.78 -5.91
CA ALA A 213 -15.37 -1.90 -5.69
C ALA A 213 -15.00 -2.12 -4.21
N MET A 214 -15.32 -1.18 -3.32
CA MET A 214 -15.09 -1.29 -1.86
C MET A 214 -16.19 -2.09 -1.17
#